data_005a9d3570a39c8fae1b318d7f1f020b
#
_entry.id   005a9d3570a39c8fae1b318d7f1f020b
#
_cell.length_a   1.000
_cell.length_b   1.000
_cell.length_c   1.000
_cell.angle_alpha   90.00
_cell.angle_beta   90.00
_cell.angle_gamma   90.00
#
_symmetry.space_group_name_H-M   'P 1'
#
loop_
_entity.id
_entity.type
_entity.pdbx_description
1 polymer ?
#
loop_
_entity_poly.entity_id
_entity_poly.type
_entity_poly.pdbx_seq_one_letter_code
_entity_poly.pdbx_strand_id
1 'polypeptide(L)'
;ALYEGAGYRKYRASRFEEYALYQEYQRFLPDSQVITFTDLDGKLRAIKPDVTLSIAKTAQPAAGECKRFYYNEEVCRPSRESHTFQTIHQMGLESMGAVDADEQAAVVRLALQSLAALDVPTVLEVSHMGYLTGLLDALNVPAEARARLLDFLRAKNAHELRTAALDAGLDDTA
;
A
#
# COMPACT_ATOMS: atom_id res chain seq x y z
N ALA A 1 3.51 -16.66 -16.55
CA ALA A 1 2.29 -16.83 -17.29
C ALA A 1 1.41 -15.57 -17.34
N LEU A 2 0.43 -15.36 -16.44
CA LEU A 2 -0.50 -14.22 -16.57
C LEU A 2 0.22 -12.86 -16.55
N TYR A 3 0.98 -12.57 -15.52
CA TYR A 3 1.66 -11.29 -15.33
C TYR A 3 2.80 -11.06 -16.30
N GLU A 4 3.59 -12.10 -16.60
CA GLU A 4 4.67 -12.04 -17.59
C GLU A 4 4.13 -11.77 -19.01
N GLY A 5 2.98 -12.39 -19.37
CA GLY A 5 2.27 -12.11 -20.62
C GLY A 5 1.78 -10.68 -20.74
N ALA A 6 1.55 -10.00 -19.61
CA ALA A 6 1.19 -8.57 -19.53
C ALA A 6 2.43 -7.63 -19.39
N GLY A 7 3.64 -8.16 -19.55
CA GLY A 7 4.89 -7.37 -19.51
C GLY A 7 5.43 -7.09 -18.10
N TYR A 8 4.93 -7.76 -17.06
CA TYR A 8 5.45 -7.65 -15.70
C TYR A 8 6.66 -8.55 -15.50
N ARG A 9 7.69 -8.05 -14.85
CA ARG A 9 8.89 -8.83 -14.48
C ARG A 9 8.76 -9.34 -13.05
N LYS A 10 9.19 -10.58 -12.81
CA LYS A 10 9.21 -11.14 -11.47
C LYS A 10 10.25 -10.41 -10.62
N TYR A 11 9.80 -9.89 -9.48
CA TYR A 11 10.67 -9.35 -8.43
C TYR A 11 10.89 -10.40 -7.35
N ARG A 12 12.10 -10.49 -6.84
CA ARG A 12 12.46 -11.29 -5.67
C ARG A 12 13.01 -10.36 -4.63
N ALA A 13 12.31 -10.23 -3.53
CA ALA A 13 12.72 -9.38 -2.43
C ALA A 13 13.70 -10.13 -1.51
N SER A 14 14.66 -9.39 -0.93
CA SER A 14 15.41 -9.90 0.21
C SER A 14 14.47 -10.18 1.39
N ARG A 15 14.80 -11.16 2.23
CA ARG A 15 14.05 -11.40 3.47
C ARG A 15 14.32 -10.31 4.51
N PHE A 16 15.52 -9.74 4.46
CA PHE A 16 15.99 -8.71 5.38
C PHE A 16 16.37 -7.46 4.59
N GLU A 17 16.01 -6.30 5.14
CA GLU A 17 16.35 -4.99 4.60
C GLU A 17 17.08 -4.17 5.67
N GLU A 18 17.80 -3.12 5.28
CA GLU A 18 18.34 -2.16 6.25
C GLU A 18 17.18 -1.41 6.92
N TYR A 19 17.18 -1.34 8.26
CA TYR A 19 16.10 -0.68 9.01
C TYR A 19 15.98 0.80 8.65
N ALA A 20 17.08 1.45 8.25
CA ALA A 20 17.07 2.84 7.78
C ALA A 20 16.05 3.11 6.65
N LEU A 21 15.80 2.11 5.78
CA LEU A 21 14.77 2.23 4.75
C LEU A 21 13.38 2.50 5.36
N TYR A 22 13.03 1.77 6.42
CA TYR A 22 11.73 1.93 7.08
C TYR A 22 11.65 3.19 7.90
N GLN A 23 12.77 3.65 8.51
CA GLN A 23 12.84 4.92 9.22
C GLN A 23 12.60 6.12 8.27
N GLU A 24 13.12 6.07 7.06
CA GLU A 24 12.90 7.11 6.05
C GLU A 24 11.43 7.19 5.63
N TYR A 25 10.72 6.06 5.60
CA TYR A 25 9.35 5.95 5.11
C TYR A 25 8.31 5.61 6.22
N GLN A 26 8.51 6.10 7.45
CA GLN A 26 7.62 5.82 8.61
C GLN A 26 6.15 6.16 8.36
N ARG A 27 5.86 7.15 7.54
CA ARG A 27 4.47 7.50 7.18
C ARG A 27 3.79 6.41 6.35
N PHE A 28 4.56 5.67 5.57
CA PHE A 28 4.06 4.53 4.81
C PHE A 28 3.95 3.28 5.70
N LEU A 29 4.92 3.06 6.57
CA LEU A 29 5.00 1.91 7.45
C LEU A 29 5.48 2.31 8.84
N PRO A 30 4.59 2.39 9.85
CA PRO A 30 4.96 2.70 11.23
C PRO A 30 5.92 1.66 11.84
N ASP A 31 6.84 2.10 12.71
CA ASP A 31 7.84 1.25 13.36
C ASP A 31 7.23 0.05 14.12
N SER A 32 6.05 0.24 14.72
CA SER A 32 5.32 -0.84 15.41
C SER A 32 4.95 -2.04 14.53
N GLN A 33 5.12 -1.90 13.22
CA GLN A 33 4.83 -2.95 12.25
C GLN A 33 6.09 -3.68 11.74
N VAL A 34 7.25 -3.39 12.31
CA VAL A 34 8.54 -3.90 11.84
C VAL A 34 9.27 -4.65 12.94
N ILE A 35 9.71 -5.87 12.65
CA ILE A 35 10.63 -6.61 13.53
C ILE A 35 12.05 -6.23 13.13
N THR A 36 12.84 -5.77 14.10
CA THR A 36 14.25 -5.43 13.91
C THR A 36 15.18 -6.40 14.65
N PHE A 37 16.38 -6.55 14.13
CA PHE A 37 17.47 -7.32 14.75
C PHE A 37 18.82 -6.77 14.32
N THR A 38 19.87 -7.05 15.11
CA THR A 38 21.24 -6.72 14.74
C THR A 38 21.84 -7.91 13.97
N ASP A 39 22.29 -7.64 12.74
CA ASP A 39 22.96 -8.63 11.89
C ASP A 39 24.41 -8.86 12.32
N LEU A 40 25.06 -9.89 11.78
CA LEU A 40 26.43 -10.29 12.11
C LEU A 40 27.47 -9.21 11.78
N ASP A 41 27.15 -8.30 10.85
CA ASP A 41 27.97 -7.12 10.52
C ASP A 41 27.75 -5.92 11.47
N GLY A 42 26.94 -6.08 12.52
CA GLY A 42 26.60 -5.05 13.49
C GLY A 42 25.54 -4.05 13.01
N LYS A 43 24.99 -4.19 11.80
CA LYS A 43 23.95 -3.32 11.26
C LYS A 43 22.57 -3.71 11.76
N LEU A 44 21.72 -2.69 11.99
CA LEU A 44 20.32 -2.90 12.30
C LEU A 44 19.56 -3.26 11.03
N ARG A 45 18.97 -4.43 11.02
CA ARG A 45 18.16 -4.98 9.94
C ARG A 45 16.70 -5.08 10.36
N ALA A 46 15.83 -5.21 9.38
CA ALA A 46 14.41 -5.46 9.58
C ALA A 46 13.97 -6.69 8.78
N ILE A 47 13.08 -7.49 9.38
CA ILE A 47 12.36 -8.52 8.62
C ILE A 47 11.33 -7.80 7.75
N LYS A 48 11.32 -8.12 6.48
CA LYS A 48 10.46 -7.49 5.46
C LYS A 48 8.97 -7.53 5.83
N PRO A 49 8.35 -6.38 6.16
CA PRO A 49 6.90 -6.28 6.41
C PRO A 49 6.09 -5.99 5.14
N ASP A 50 6.78 -5.58 4.08
CA ASP A 50 6.21 -5.12 2.83
C ASP A 50 7.17 -5.33 1.66
N VAL A 51 6.65 -5.50 0.44
CA VAL A 51 7.45 -5.68 -0.77
C VAL A 51 7.52 -4.40 -1.60
N THR A 52 6.50 -3.54 -1.50
CA THR A 52 6.39 -2.31 -2.31
C THR A 52 7.57 -1.38 -2.08
N LEU A 53 7.98 -1.16 -0.81
CA LEU A 53 9.16 -0.32 -0.49
C LEU A 53 10.46 -0.91 -1.04
N SER A 54 10.64 -2.22 -0.98
CA SER A 54 11.82 -2.89 -1.56
C SER A 54 11.88 -2.70 -3.08
N ILE A 55 10.73 -2.77 -3.76
CA ILE A 55 10.64 -2.51 -5.19
C ILE A 55 10.90 -1.02 -5.48
N ALA A 56 10.28 -0.09 -4.74
CA ALA A 56 10.43 1.34 -4.94
C ALA A 56 11.89 1.78 -4.82
N LYS A 57 12.64 1.25 -3.85
CA LYS A 57 14.08 1.49 -3.67
C LYS A 57 14.90 1.12 -4.91
N THR A 58 14.52 0.03 -5.60
CA THR A 58 15.31 -0.54 -6.71
C THR A 58 14.76 -0.15 -8.09
N ALA A 59 13.49 0.19 -8.20
CA ALA A 59 12.82 0.44 -9.48
C ALA A 59 13.40 1.63 -10.23
N GLN A 60 13.54 2.78 -9.57
CA GLN A 60 14.10 4.04 -10.12
C GLN A 60 13.74 4.26 -11.59
N PRO A 61 12.44 4.44 -11.94
CA PRO A 61 12.01 4.65 -13.32
C PRO A 61 12.54 5.98 -13.83
N ALA A 62 12.96 6.02 -15.12
CA ALA A 62 13.31 7.26 -15.78
C ALA A 62 12.05 8.13 -16.02
N ALA A 63 12.24 9.41 -16.35
CA ALA A 63 11.13 10.29 -16.72
C ALA A 63 10.33 9.71 -17.89
N GLY A 64 9.01 9.55 -17.73
CA GLY A 64 8.14 8.96 -18.72
C GLY A 64 8.16 7.42 -18.80
N GLU A 65 9.00 6.76 -18.01
CA GLU A 65 9.06 5.30 -17.94
C GLU A 65 8.06 4.74 -16.94
N CYS A 66 7.37 3.63 -17.27
CA CYS A 66 6.61 2.82 -16.33
C CYS A 66 7.28 1.45 -16.18
N LYS A 67 7.72 1.13 -14.97
CA LYS A 67 8.29 -0.19 -14.61
C LYS A 67 7.24 -1.05 -13.94
N ARG A 68 7.13 -2.30 -14.42
CA ARG A 68 6.11 -3.26 -14.01
C ARG A 68 6.75 -4.46 -13.34
N PHE A 69 6.34 -4.76 -12.10
CA PHE A 69 6.83 -5.89 -11.33
C PHE A 69 5.66 -6.71 -10.78
N TYR A 70 5.88 -8.00 -10.64
CA TYR A 70 5.02 -8.86 -9.84
C TYR A 70 5.87 -9.64 -8.85
N TYR A 71 5.29 -9.98 -7.73
CA TYR A 71 5.95 -10.76 -6.69
C TYR A 71 5.01 -11.79 -6.07
N ASN A 72 5.63 -12.80 -5.47
CA ASN A 72 4.98 -13.81 -4.65
C ASN A 72 5.96 -14.10 -3.52
N GLU A 73 5.76 -13.47 -2.37
CA GLU A 73 6.74 -13.33 -1.29
C GLU A 73 6.08 -13.50 0.07
N GLU A 74 6.86 -13.93 1.04
CA GLU A 74 6.47 -13.90 2.45
C GLU A 74 6.85 -12.55 3.07
N VAL A 75 5.91 -11.98 3.83
CA VAL A 75 6.09 -10.76 4.62
C VAL A 75 5.71 -11.04 6.06
N CYS A 76 6.30 -10.28 6.99
CA CYS A 76 6.01 -10.42 8.42
C CYS A 76 5.24 -9.21 8.91
N ARG A 77 4.02 -9.40 9.38
CA ARG A 77 3.12 -8.32 9.85
C ARG A 77 2.51 -8.62 11.21
N PRO A 78 2.25 -7.59 12.04
CA PRO A 78 1.54 -7.78 13.29
C PRO A 78 0.08 -8.19 13.02
N SER A 79 -0.38 -9.20 13.71
CA SER A 79 -1.79 -9.60 13.74
C SER A 79 -2.50 -8.84 14.85
N ARG A 80 -3.65 -8.25 14.52
CA ARG A 80 -4.50 -7.56 15.51
C ARG A 80 -5.22 -8.55 16.45
N GLU A 81 -5.47 -9.78 15.98
CA GLU A 81 -6.16 -10.79 16.74
C GLU A 81 -5.26 -11.48 17.77
N SER A 82 -4.06 -11.91 17.31
CA SER A 82 -3.12 -12.65 18.17
C SER A 82 -2.16 -11.75 18.94
N HIS A 83 -2.08 -10.45 18.61
CA HIS A 83 -1.09 -9.50 19.12
C HIS A 83 0.37 -9.99 18.94
N THR A 84 0.60 -10.79 17.91
CA THR A 84 1.90 -11.34 17.55
C THR A 84 2.22 -11.06 16.10
N PHE A 85 3.48 -11.15 15.72
CA PHE A 85 3.86 -11.11 14.32
C PHE A 85 3.55 -12.44 13.63
N GLN A 86 3.02 -12.36 12.42
CA GLN A 86 2.70 -13.52 11.59
C GLN A 86 3.37 -13.39 10.22
N THR A 87 3.79 -14.53 9.68
CA THR A 87 4.23 -14.61 8.28
C THR A 87 3.01 -14.75 7.38
N ILE A 88 2.87 -13.83 6.43
CA ILE A 88 1.78 -13.79 5.46
C ILE A 88 2.37 -14.01 4.07
N HIS A 89 1.77 -14.93 3.31
CA HIS A 89 2.09 -15.09 1.89
C HIS A 89 1.35 -14.04 1.08
N GLN A 90 2.11 -13.17 0.39
CA GLN A 90 1.57 -12.05 -0.36
C GLN A 90 1.97 -12.14 -1.82
N MET A 91 0.98 -12.07 -2.72
CA MET A 91 1.19 -11.89 -4.14
C MET A 91 0.71 -10.51 -4.55
N GLY A 92 1.49 -9.81 -5.37
CA GLY A 92 1.15 -8.45 -5.80
C GLY A 92 1.72 -8.06 -7.14
N LEU A 93 1.18 -6.96 -7.65
CA LEU A 93 1.59 -6.25 -8.85
C LEU A 93 1.96 -4.83 -8.46
N GLU A 94 3.05 -4.32 -9.03
CA GLU A 94 3.50 -2.94 -8.84
C GLU A 94 3.81 -2.30 -10.19
N SER A 95 3.17 -1.18 -10.47
CA SER A 95 3.49 -0.31 -11.60
C SER A 95 4.01 1.01 -11.06
N MET A 96 5.23 1.38 -11.42
CA MET A 96 5.94 2.52 -10.84
C MET A 96 6.47 3.46 -11.93
N GLY A 97 6.34 4.76 -11.69
CA GLY A 97 6.79 5.80 -12.61
C GLY A 97 5.63 6.49 -13.33
N ALA A 98 5.68 6.57 -14.64
CA ALA A 98 4.61 7.17 -15.46
C ALA A 98 3.43 6.20 -15.56
N VAL A 99 2.56 6.21 -14.54
CA VAL A 99 1.36 5.38 -14.45
C VAL A 99 0.16 6.21 -14.89
N ASP A 100 -0.34 5.96 -16.08
CA ASP A 100 -1.54 6.60 -16.64
C ASP A 100 -2.82 5.82 -16.32
N ALA A 101 -3.96 6.29 -16.82
CA ALA A 101 -5.26 5.64 -16.60
C ALA A 101 -5.35 4.24 -17.23
N ASP A 102 -4.69 4.02 -18.36
CA ASP A 102 -4.68 2.72 -19.03
C ASP A 102 -3.87 1.70 -18.23
N GLU A 103 -2.74 2.11 -17.65
CA GLU A 103 -1.94 1.29 -16.75
C GLU A 103 -2.71 0.95 -15.47
N GLN A 104 -3.40 1.92 -14.86
CA GLN A 104 -4.25 1.68 -13.69
C GLN A 104 -5.36 0.67 -14.02
N ALA A 105 -6.03 0.82 -15.16
CA ALA A 105 -7.05 -0.12 -15.62
C ALA A 105 -6.47 -1.52 -15.90
N ALA A 106 -5.23 -1.62 -16.39
CA ALA A 106 -4.54 -2.87 -16.61
C ALA A 106 -4.25 -3.60 -15.29
N VAL A 107 -3.80 -2.90 -14.25
CA VAL A 107 -3.60 -3.47 -12.90
C VAL A 107 -4.91 -4.04 -12.35
N VAL A 108 -6.00 -3.27 -12.42
CA VAL A 108 -7.33 -3.74 -11.96
C VAL A 108 -7.79 -4.99 -12.71
N ARG A 109 -7.64 -5.00 -14.05
CA ARG A 109 -7.96 -6.18 -14.88
C ARG A 109 -7.16 -7.42 -14.48
N LEU A 110 -5.85 -7.26 -14.28
CA LEU A 110 -4.97 -8.36 -13.88
C LEU A 110 -5.31 -8.88 -12.48
N ALA A 111 -5.67 -8.00 -11.56
CA ALA A 111 -6.14 -8.40 -10.24
C ALA A 111 -7.43 -9.22 -10.32
N LEU A 112 -8.42 -8.77 -11.10
CA LEU A 112 -9.66 -9.52 -11.34
C LEU A 112 -9.41 -10.88 -11.98
N GLN A 113 -8.54 -10.96 -12.99
CA GLN A 113 -8.17 -12.21 -13.64
C GLN A 113 -7.48 -13.18 -12.67
N SER A 114 -6.65 -12.65 -11.76
CA SER A 114 -5.98 -13.46 -10.73
C SER A 114 -6.97 -14.02 -9.72
N LEU A 115 -7.94 -13.21 -9.27
CA LEU A 115 -8.98 -13.63 -8.35
C LEU A 115 -9.92 -14.66 -9.02
N ALA A 116 -10.28 -14.45 -10.27
CA ALA A 116 -11.12 -15.40 -11.04
C ALA A 116 -10.49 -16.79 -11.18
N ALA A 117 -9.15 -16.87 -11.13
CA ALA A 117 -8.44 -18.15 -11.19
C ALA A 117 -8.51 -18.98 -9.89
N LEU A 118 -9.03 -18.42 -8.80
CA LEU A 118 -9.10 -19.10 -7.50
C LEU A 118 -10.35 -20.00 -7.36
N ASP A 119 -11.32 -19.86 -8.26
CA ASP A 119 -12.59 -20.63 -8.24
C ASP A 119 -13.35 -20.53 -6.89
N VAL A 120 -13.28 -19.37 -6.25
CA VAL A 120 -14.00 -19.03 -5.02
C VAL A 120 -14.61 -17.64 -5.14
N PRO A 121 -15.73 -17.36 -4.42
CA PRO A 121 -16.27 -15.99 -4.38
C PRO A 121 -15.24 -15.01 -3.86
N THR A 122 -14.95 -13.98 -4.65
CA THR A 122 -13.95 -12.96 -4.34
C THR A 122 -14.53 -11.56 -4.48
N VAL A 123 -13.98 -10.63 -3.70
CA VAL A 123 -14.28 -9.21 -3.77
C VAL A 123 -12.97 -8.45 -4.01
N LEU A 124 -12.93 -7.63 -5.06
CA LEU A 124 -11.83 -6.70 -5.29
C LEU A 124 -12.16 -5.35 -4.65
N GLU A 125 -11.43 -4.98 -3.62
CA GLU A 125 -11.47 -3.64 -3.06
C GLU A 125 -10.48 -2.73 -3.81
N VAL A 126 -10.96 -1.57 -4.27
CA VAL A 126 -10.13 -0.58 -4.98
C VAL A 126 -10.11 0.71 -4.16
N SER A 127 -8.92 1.25 -3.92
CA SER A 127 -8.73 2.55 -3.28
C SER A 127 -7.90 3.46 -4.19
N HIS A 128 -8.36 4.70 -4.35
CA HIS A 128 -7.68 5.70 -5.18
C HIS A 128 -7.56 7.02 -4.42
N MET A 129 -6.33 7.41 -4.06
CA MET A 129 -6.09 8.65 -3.29
C MET A 129 -6.58 9.91 -4.02
N GLY A 130 -6.47 9.97 -5.34
CA GLY A 130 -6.99 11.09 -6.13
C GLY A 130 -8.50 11.25 -6.01
N TYR A 131 -9.26 10.16 -5.82
CA TYR A 131 -10.69 10.24 -5.52
C TYR A 131 -10.95 10.91 -4.17
N LEU A 132 -10.24 10.46 -3.12
CA LEU A 132 -10.39 11.02 -1.77
C LEU A 132 -9.96 12.49 -1.71
N THR A 133 -8.83 12.84 -2.30
CA THR A 133 -8.36 14.24 -2.33
C THR A 133 -9.30 15.11 -3.14
N GLY A 134 -9.76 14.65 -4.30
CA GLY A 134 -10.74 15.38 -5.13
C GLY A 134 -12.08 15.58 -4.43
N LEU A 135 -12.54 14.59 -3.65
CA LEU A 135 -13.74 14.73 -2.82
C LEU A 135 -13.56 15.80 -1.74
N LEU A 136 -12.43 15.74 -1.00
CA LEU A 136 -12.13 16.74 0.03
C LEU A 136 -11.96 18.17 -0.55
N ASP A 137 -11.45 18.28 -1.78
CA ASP A 137 -11.38 19.55 -2.51
C ASP A 137 -12.76 20.06 -2.91
N ALA A 138 -13.59 19.19 -3.48
CA ALA A 138 -14.95 19.54 -3.90
C ALA A 138 -15.83 19.99 -2.72
N LEU A 139 -15.61 19.40 -1.55
CA LEU A 139 -16.28 19.77 -0.30
C LEU A 139 -15.62 20.97 0.41
N ASN A 140 -14.59 21.58 -0.16
CA ASN A 140 -13.83 22.70 0.41
C ASN A 140 -13.32 22.43 1.83
N VAL A 141 -12.92 21.18 2.14
CA VAL A 141 -12.44 20.80 3.46
C VAL A 141 -11.15 21.58 3.81
N PRO A 142 -11.11 22.27 4.97
CA PRO A 142 -9.92 22.98 5.41
C PRO A 142 -8.69 22.07 5.52
N ALA A 143 -7.51 22.58 5.19
CA ALA A 143 -6.27 21.78 5.14
C ALA A 143 -5.95 21.09 6.48
N GLU A 144 -6.21 21.77 7.61
CA GLU A 144 -6.01 21.27 8.97
C GLU A 144 -6.94 20.09 9.32
N ALA A 145 -8.14 20.03 8.73
CA ALA A 145 -9.11 18.96 8.97
C ALA A 145 -8.85 17.70 8.13
N ARG A 146 -8.20 17.85 6.96
CA ARG A 146 -8.00 16.74 6.00
C ARG A 146 -7.26 15.54 6.58
N ALA A 147 -6.16 15.78 7.29
CA ALA A 147 -5.37 14.71 7.88
C ALA A 147 -6.19 13.89 8.88
N ARG A 148 -6.93 14.58 9.75
CA ARG A 148 -7.81 13.94 10.76
C ARG A 148 -8.92 13.11 10.11
N LEU A 149 -9.57 13.64 9.06
CA LEU A 149 -10.61 12.90 8.32
C LEU A 149 -10.04 11.65 7.64
N LEU A 150 -8.88 11.76 6.99
CA LEU A 150 -8.20 10.62 6.37
C LEU A 150 -7.80 9.55 7.38
N ASP A 151 -7.37 9.94 8.58
CA ASP A 151 -7.01 9.00 9.64
C ASP A 151 -8.25 8.23 10.16
N PHE A 152 -9.39 8.89 10.33
CA PHE A 152 -10.64 8.22 10.69
C PHE A 152 -11.16 7.31 9.59
N LEU A 153 -11.01 7.70 8.31
CA LEU A 153 -11.31 6.84 7.17
C LEU A 153 -10.46 5.56 7.18
N ARG A 154 -9.15 5.70 7.38
CA ARG A 154 -8.23 4.55 7.49
C ARG A 154 -8.57 3.63 8.65
N ALA A 155 -8.98 4.22 9.79
CA ALA A 155 -9.41 3.47 10.96
C ALA A 155 -10.80 2.84 10.81
N LYS A 156 -11.52 3.12 9.70
CA LYS A 156 -12.93 2.71 9.48
C LYS A 156 -13.84 3.16 10.65
N ASN A 157 -13.53 4.32 11.26
CA ASN A 157 -14.27 4.88 12.39
C ASN A 157 -15.30 5.91 11.89
N ALA A 158 -16.47 5.41 11.48
CA ALA A 158 -17.53 6.24 10.91
C ALA A 158 -18.07 7.30 11.89
N HIS A 159 -18.10 7.00 13.20
CA HIS A 159 -18.60 7.93 14.21
C HIS A 159 -17.69 9.16 14.33
N GLU A 160 -16.40 8.95 14.53
CA GLU A 160 -15.43 10.04 14.65
C GLU A 160 -15.25 10.79 13.32
N LEU A 161 -15.36 10.07 12.19
CA LEU A 161 -15.34 10.69 10.87
C LEU A 161 -16.47 11.71 10.71
N ARG A 162 -17.71 11.32 11.08
CA ARG A 162 -18.87 12.22 11.02
C ARG A 162 -18.70 13.43 11.93
N THR A 163 -18.26 13.22 13.18
CA THR A 163 -18.01 14.31 14.13
C THR A 163 -16.98 15.28 13.57
N ALA A 164 -15.85 14.78 13.06
CA ALA A 164 -14.79 15.61 12.49
C ALA A 164 -15.24 16.34 11.20
N ALA A 165 -16.12 15.75 10.41
CA ALA A 165 -16.69 16.38 9.22
C ALA A 165 -17.61 17.58 9.59
N LEU A 166 -18.48 17.41 10.59
CA LEU A 166 -19.32 18.48 11.13
C LEU A 166 -18.48 19.61 11.74
N ASP A 167 -17.43 19.27 12.52
CA ASP A 167 -16.48 20.25 13.07
C ASP A 167 -15.76 21.05 11.99
N ALA A 168 -15.53 20.43 10.82
CA ALA A 168 -14.94 21.07 9.65
C ALA A 168 -15.93 21.91 8.82
N GLY A 169 -17.20 21.99 9.24
CA GLY A 169 -18.23 22.76 8.59
C GLY A 169 -18.97 22.05 7.44
N LEU A 170 -18.80 20.72 7.34
CA LEU A 170 -19.59 19.92 6.41
C LEU A 170 -20.95 19.59 7.03
N ASP A 171 -21.99 19.51 6.23
CA ASP A 171 -23.31 19.09 6.68
C ASP A 171 -23.54 17.58 6.48
N ASP A 172 -24.69 17.07 6.98
CA ASP A 172 -25.04 15.64 6.88
C ASP A 172 -25.36 15.18 5.44
N THR A 173 -25.34 16.09 4.46
CA THR A 173 -25.62 15.82 3.04
C THR A 173 -24.37 15.87 2.16
N ALA A 174 -23.21 16.25 2.73
CA ALA A 174 -21.93 16.39 2.05
C ALA A 174 -21.14 15.08 1.87
#